data_8cdce37dc49a42b1825b8bc7865703b4
#
_entry.id   8cdce37dc49a42b1825b8bc7865703b4
#
_cell.length_a   1.000
_cell.length_b   1.000
_cell.length_c   1.000
_cell.angle_alpha   90.00
_cell.angle_beta   90.00
_cell.angle_gamma   90.00
#
_symmetry.space_group_name_H-M   'P 1'
#
loop_
_entity.id
_entity.type
_entity.pdbx_description
1 polymer ?
#
loop_
_entity_poly.entity_id
_entity_poly.type
_entity_poly.pdbx_seq_one_letter_code
_entity_poly.pdbx_strand_id
1 'polypeptide(L)'
;MVRRLAVAGAVLALVTLGACGGNGDTGDGEGGTMRFVFSPDPVWNWLEDEGILEEMEQESGITIQRNESEDEFAFFAGGHADVVSTGSYETPVLEAEAGVETVTIGKYNKAKDIIIVKADSGYETFDDLEPGCKLGVESFSGSTIVWQALAQDLHGRTIGEGPDDIQMAITDFNTAVDLVQTGDLCAGVTSIYNAAGALMDGSVVGLYEGKSASQLYGEEYVSGHEGMNSNNFVVLKSWYDEHPEEVAFFLEVWDRGLQEWETNRDAILDAYPDDFGYKNPEELAFLKDWYETQFNEFTETVYLDETWIEGELQVTDLLAGAGLVPEGHVAPIHVCVDPETGEETCSLPA
;
A
#
# COMPACT_ATOMS: atom_id res chain seq x y z
N MET A 1 63.54 -9.58 -25.87
CA MET A 1 63.05 -9.12 -27.18
C MET A 1 61.92 -8.17 -26.97
N VAL A 2 62.15 -6.91 -27.15
CA VAL A 2 61.20 -5.80 -26.93
C VAL A 2 60.43 -5.56 -28.23
N ARG A 3 59.12 -5.54 -28.18
CA ARG A 3 58.37 -4.97 -29.28
C ARG A 3 57.46 -3.88 -28.71
N ARG A 4 57.78 -2.66 -29.04
CA ARG A 4 56.99 -1.45 -28.90
C ARG A 4 55.91 -1.48 -29.97
N LEU A 5 54.65 -1.19 -29.59
CA LEU A 5 53.57 -0.87 -30.51
C LEU A 5 53.06 0.51 -30.22
N ALA A 6 52.88 1.24 -31.28
CA ALA A 6 52.64 2.67 -31.36
C ALA A 6 51.23 3.07 -30.91
N VAL A 7 51.17 4.24 -30.32
CA VAL A 7 49.96 4.99 -29.98
C VAL A 7 49.43 5.66 -31.26
N ALA A 8 48.21 5.33 -31.65
CA ALA A 8 47.47 6.09 -32.66
C ALA A 8 46.45 7.00 -31.91
N GLY A 9 46.65 8.30 -32.09
CA GLY A 9 45.77 9.31 -31.54
C GLY A 9 44.43 9.33 -32.25
N ALA A 10 43.35 9.30 -31.47
CA ALA A 10 42.01 9.58 -31.95
C ALA A 10 41.66 11.03 -31.61
N VAL A 11 41.36 11.79 -32.62
CA VAL A 11 40.92 13.19 -32.60
C VAL A 11 39.49 13.21 -32.02
N LEU A 12 39.30 13.88 -30.88
CA LEU A 12 38.00 14.17 -30.30
C LEU A 12 37.35 15.30 -31.11
N ALA A 13 36.34 14.97 -31.89
CA ALA A 13 35.46 15.97 -32.49
C ALA A 13 34.40 16.37 -31.42
N LEU A 14 34.53 17.60 -30.90
CA LEU A 14 33.46 18.24 -30.10
C LEU A 14 32.30 18.53 -31.03
N VAL A 15 31.22 17.75 -30.89
CA VAL A 15 29.91 18.10 -31.40
C VAL A 15 29.22 18.97 -30.35
N THR A 16 29.17 20.27 -30.60
CA THR A 16 28.29 21.18 -29.86
C THR A 16 26.84 20.86 -30.23
N LEU A 17 26.16 20.12 -29.40
CA LEU A 17 24.69 20.01 -29.43
C LEU A 17 24.13 21.35 -28.95
N GLY A 18 23.60 22.13 -29.89
CA GLY A 18 22.82 23.31 -29.62
C GLY A 18 21.59 22.87 -28.81
N ALA A 19 21.44 23.49 -27.63
CA ALA A 19 20.21 23.48 -26.88
C ALA A 19 19.13 24.18 -27.71
N CYS A 20 18.32 23.41 -28.44
CA CYS A 20 17.00 23.87 -28.85
C CYS A 20 16.15 23.83 -27.60
N GLY A 21 15.93 24.98 -26.98
CA GLY A 21 14.83 25.21 -26.08
C GLY A 21 13.55 24.95 -26.87
N GLY A 22 12.96 23.78 -26.68
CA GLY A 22 11.58 23.55 -27.06
C GLY A 22 10.74 24.38 -26.07
N ASN A 23 10.22 25.51 -26.52
CA ASN A 23 9.00 26.05 -25.98
C ASN A 23 7.97 24.93 -26.14
N GLY A 24 7.63 24.26 -25.04
CA GLY A 24 6.41 23.50 -24.96
C GLY A 24 5.28 24.47 -25.28
N ASP A 25 4.63 24.20 -26.35
CA ASP A 25 3.38 24.83 -26.76
C ASP A 25 2.42 24.61 -25.58
N THR A 26 2.17 25.65 -24.80
CA THR A 26 1.04 25.71 -23.90
C THR A 26 -0.17 25.84 -24.80
N GLY A 27 -0.66 24.71 -25.29
CA GLY A 27 -1.99 24.64 -25.84
C GLY A 27 -2.95 25.03 -24.72
N ASP A 28 -3.68 26.11 -24.92
CA ASP A 28 -4.85 26.49 -24.14
C ASP A 28 -5.93 25.40 -24.27
N GLY A 29 -5.75 24.29 -23.54
CA GLY A 29 -6.77 23.36 -23.15
C GLY A 29 -6.88 23.52 -21.63
N GLU A 30 -8.01 23.99 -21.17
CA GLU A 30 -8.36 24.11 -19.75
C GLU A 30 -8.47 22.72 -19.12
N GLY A 31 -7.36 21.99 -18.95
CA GLY A 31 -7.34 20.69 -18.31
C GLY A 31 -5.91 20.20 -18.05
N GLY A 32 -5.64 19.80 -16.83
CA GLY A 32 -4.37 19.22 -16.40
C GLY A 32 -4.28 17.73 -16.77
N THR A 33 -3.06 17.22 -16.84
CA THR A 33 -2.80 15.78 -16.85
C THR A 33 -1.97 15.44 -15.63
N MET A 34 -2.48 14.56 -14.78
CA MET A 34 -1.74 14.05 -13.62
C MET A 34 -1.37 12.59 -13.85
N ARG A 35 -0.23 12.19 -13.30
CA ARG A 35 0.29 10.82 -13.41
C ARG A 35 0.10 10.10 -12.08
N PHE A 36 -0.60 8.99 -12.10
CA PHE A 36 -0.88 8.17 -10.94
C PHE A 36 -0.19 6.81 -11.07
N VAL A 37 0.51 6.37 -10.03
CA VAL A 37 1.09 5.03 -9.94
C VAL A 37 0.52 4.29 -8.73
N PHE A 38 0.13 3.04 -8.95
CA PHE A 38 -0.45 2.16 -7.92
C PHE A 38 -0.26 0.68 -8.33
N SER A 39 -0.41 -0.23 -7.37
CA SER A 39 -0.61 -1.63 -7.72
C SER A 39 -2.03 -1.85 -8.25
N PRO A 40 -2.25 -2.87 -9.11
CA PRO A 40 -3.57 -3.14 -9.67
C PRO A 40 -4.67 -3.21 -8.60
N ASP A 41 -5.79 -2.53 -8.84
CA ASP A 41 -6.89 -2.41 -7.88
C ASP A 41 -8.25 -2.61 -8.57
N PRO A 42 -9.11 -3.55 -8.09
CA PRO A 42 -10.38 -3.86 -8.72
C PRO A 42 -11.38 -2.71 -8.68
N VAL A 43 -11.30 -1.81 -7.68
CA VAL A 43 -12.19 -0.63 -7.61
C VAL A 43 -11.84 0.36 -8.73
N TRP A 44 -10.54 0.56 -8.99
CA TRP A 44 -10.11 1.39 -10.11
C TRP A 44 -10.51 0.78 -11.45
N ASN A 45 -10.30 -0.53 -11.64
CA ASN A 45 -10.71 -1.24 -12.85
C ASN A 45 -12.21 -1.09 -13.09
N TRP A 46 -13.02 -1.15 -12.03
CA TRP A 46 -14.47 -0.94 -12.12
C TRP A 46 -14.82 0.47 -12.62
N LEU A 47 -14.17 1.52 -12.11
CA LEU A 47 -14.40 2.89 -12.56
C LEU A 47 -14.12 3.05 -14.06
N GLU A 48 -13.09 2.39 -14.57
CA GLU A 48 -12.76 2.41 -16.00
C GLU A 48 -13.75 1.61 -16.85
N ASP A 49 -14.01 0.36 -16.45
CA ASP A 49 -14.87 -0.55 -17.21
C ASP A 49 -16.32 -0.06 -17.31
N GLU A 50 -16.83 0.59 -16.26
CA GLU A 50 -18.15 1.22 -16.24
C GLU A 50 -18.18 2.62 -16.88
N GLY A 51 -17.02 3.15 -17.31
CA GLY A 51 -16.91 4.46 -17.97
C GLY A 51 -17.06 5.65 -17.02
N ILE A 52 -17.07 5.41 -15.70
CA ILE A 52 -17.23 6.44 -14.68
C ILE A 52 -16.04 7.41 -14.69
N LEU A 53 -14.82 6.87 -14.78
CA LEU A 53 -13.61 7.68 -14.85
C LEU A 53 -13.63 8.60 -16.09
N GLU A 54 -13.98 8.08 -17.27
CA GLU A 54 -14.04 8.85 -18.52
C GLU A 54 -15.06 10.01 -18.40
N GLU A 55 -16.23 9.76 -17.77
CA GLU A 55 -17.25 10.80 -17.54
C GLU A 55 -16.71 11.92 -16.62
N MET A 56 -16.08 11.56 -15.50
CA MET A 56 -15.51 12.53 -14.55
C MET A 56 -14.35 13.34 -15.17
N GLU A 57 -13.48 12.71 -15.95
CA GLU A 57 -12.41 13.39 -16.69
C GLU A 57 -12.96 14.39 -17.73
N GLN A 58 -14.04 14.03 -18.42
CA GLN A 58 -14.68 14.94 -19.37
C GLN A 58 -15.35 16.12 -18.70
N GLU A 59 -15.92 15.94 -17.51
CA GLU A 59 -16.59 17.01 -16.75
C GLU A 59 -15.59 17.98 -16.13
N SER A 60 -14.48 17.48 -15.56
CA SER A 60 -13.45 18.30 -14.93
C SER A 60 -12.46 18.91 -15.92
N GLY A 61 -12.24 18.25 -17.07
CA GLY A 61 -11.15 18.57 -17.99
C GLY A 61 -9.78 18.10 -17.52
N ILE A 62 -9.66 17.41 -16.39
CA ILE A 62 -8.41 16.81 -15.86
C ILE A 62 -8.37 15.34 -16.27
N THR A 63 -7.21 14.88 -16.74
CA THR A 63 -6.99 13.47 -17.12
C THR A 63 -6.02 12.80 -16.18
N ILE A 64 -6.35 11.59 -15.71
CA ILE A 64 -5.47 10.77 -14.88
C ILE A 64 -4.77 9.72 -15.75
N GLN A 65 -3.48 9.92 -15.96
CA GLN A 65 -2.64 8.94 -16.64
C GLN A 65 -2.13 7.91 -15.63
N ARG A 66 -2.76 6.74 -15.61
CA ARG A 66 -2.37 5.66 -14.70
C ARG A 66 -1.13 4.91 -15.16
N ASN A 67 -0.37 4.43 -14.18
CA ASN A 67 0.68 3.44 -14.34
C ASN A 67 0.55 2.40 -13.23
N GLU A 68 0.66 1.14 -13.57
CA GLU A 68 0.66 0.04 -12.61
C GLU A 68 2.10 -0.39 -12.33
N SER A 69 2.43 -0.57 -11.06
CA SER A 69 3.74 -1.01 -10.60
C SER A 69 3.62 -1.64 -9.23
N GLU A 70 4.36 -2.70 -8.97
CA GLU A 70 4.56 -3.25 -7.62
C GLU A 70 5.71 -2.56 -6.86
N ASP A 71 6.37 -1.60 -7.50
CA ASP A 71 7.43 -0.76 -6.91
C ASP A 71 7.04 0.72 -7.10
N GLU A 72 5.87 1.05 -6.57
CA GLU A 72 5.18 2.33 -6.79
C GLU A 72 6.01 3.50 -6.29
N PHE A 73 6.58 3.37 -5.08
CA PHE A 73 7.31 4.47 -4.47
C PHE A 73 8.61 4.78 -5.22
N ALA A 74 9.36 3.77 -5.69
CA ALA A 74 10.58 4.02 -6.47
C ALA A 74 10.25 4.70 -7.80
N PHE A 75 9.13 4.34 -8.43
CA PHE A 75 8.63 4.98 -9.63
C PHE A 75 8.27 6.45 -9.37
N PHE A 76 7.57 6.72 -8.28
CA PHE A 76 7.22 8.07 -7.82
C PHE A 76 8.46 8.90 -7.43
N ALA A 77 9.33 8.39 -6.58
CA ALA A 77 10.56 9.07 -6.16
C ALA A 77 11.50 9.37 -7.35
N GLY A 78 11.42 8.58 -8.41
CA GLY A 78 12.10 8.82 -9.69
C GLY A 78 11.48 9.96 -10.52
N GLY A 79 10.39 10.59 -10.08
CA GLY A 79 9.70 11.68 -10.78
C GLY A 79 8.85 11.21 -11.96
N HIS A 80 8.45 9.94 -11.97
CA HIS A 80 7.64 9.35 -13.04
C HIS A 80 6.13 9.37 -12.75
N ALA A 81 5.73 9.75 -11.54
CA ALA A 81 4.35 9.93 -11.12
C ALA A 81 4.20 11.20 -10.26
N ASP A 82 3.01 11.75 -10.20
CA ASP A 82 2.63 12.91 -9.40
C ASP A 82 1.93 12.45 -8.12
N VAL A 83 1.14 11.39 -8.21
CA VAL A 83 0.49 10.71 -7.09
C VAL A 83 0.93 9.24 -7.04
N VAL A 84 1.19 8.74 -5.85
CA VAL A 84 1.48 7.33 -5.59
C VAL A 84 0.50 6.77 -4.56
N SER A 85 0.08 5.51 -4.76
CA SER A 85 -0.53 4.69 -3.72
C SER A 85 0.58 3.95 -2.98
N THR A 86 0.72 4.13 -1.67
CA THR A 86 1.77 3.47 -0.88
C THR A 86 1.32 3.22 0.55
N GLY A 87 1.94 2.25 1.21
CA GLY A 87 1.58 1.88 2.59
C GLY A 87 1.85 3.01 3.58
N SER A 88 0.91 3.26 4.48
CA SER A 88 1.11 4.23 5.56
C SER A 88 2.30 3.88 6.45
N TYR A 89 2.55 2.58 6.63
CA TYR A 89 3.69 2.04 7.35
C TYR A 89 4.99 2.01 6.52
N GLU A 90 4.92 2.22 5.21
CA GLU A 90 6.09 2.30 4.33
C GLU A 90 6.54 3.73 4.12
N THR A 91 5.61 4.67 4.01
CA THR A 91 5.91 6.07 3.67
C THR A 91 7.00 6.69 4.54
N PRO A 92 6.98 6.55 5.89
CA PRO A 92 8.05 7.12 6.73
C PRO A 92 9.44 6.53 6.46
N VAL A 93 9.50 5.23 6.13
CA VAL A 93 10.76 4.54 5.81
C VAL A 93 11.28 5.02 4.46
N LEU A 94 10.39 5.07 3.47
CA LEU A 94 10.73 5.44 2.10
C LEU A 94 11.11 6.92 1.97
N GLU A 95 10.43 7.82 2.69
CA GLU A 95 10.83 9.24 2.79
C GLU A 95 12.25 9.40 3.33
N ALA A 96 12.55 8.68 4.41
CA ALA A 96 13.88 8.73 5.03
C ALA A 96 14.97 8.23 4.08
N GLU A 97 14.69 7.18 3.30
CA GLU A 97 15.64 6.61 2.32
C GLU A 97 15.83 7.50 1.09
N ALA A 98 14.74 8.03 0.53
CA ALA A 98 14.76 8.86 -0.66
C ALA A 98 15.16 10.32 -0.38
N GLY A 99 15.01 10.77 0.87
CA GLY A 99 15.28 12.16 1.28
C GLY A 99 14.31 13.15 0.63
N VAL A 100 13.04 12.75 0.45
CA VAL A 100 11.96 13.57 -0.10
C VAL A 100 10.99 13.97 1.01
N GLU A 101 10.24 15.04 0.81
CA GLU A 101 9.16 15.48 1.68
C GLU A 101 7.84 15.24 0.96
N THR A 102 6.93 14.50 1.59
CA THR A 102 5.66 14.11 1.00
C THR A 102 4.47 14.66 1.78
N VAL A 103 3.31 14.61 1.15
CA VAL A 103 2.02 14.91 1.75
C VAL A 103 1.07 13.75 1.46
N THR A 104 0.52 13.18 2.51
CA THR A 104 -0.57 12.21 2.41
C THR A 104 -1.87 12.97 2.27
N ILE A 105 -2.52 12.81 1.13
CA ILE A 105 -3.74 13.54 0.75
C ILE A 105 -5.02 12.74 0.94
N GLY A 106 -4.93 11.42 1.04
CA GLY A 106 -6.11 10.57 1.16
C GLY A 106 -5.75 9.13 1.50
N LYS A 107 -6.79 8.32 1.72
CA LYS A 107 -6.73 6.90 2.06
C LYS A 107 -7.74 6.12 1.23
N TYR A 108 -7.56 4.80 1.03
CA TYR A 108 -8.62 4.03 0.40
C TYR A 108 -8.78 2.59 0.91
N ASN A 109 -7.73 1.96 1.43
CA ASN A 109 -7.87 0.65 2.03
C ASN A 109 -7.08 0.51 3.33
N LYS A 110 -7.49 -0.46 4.13
CA LYS A 110 -6.94 -0.79 5.45
C LYS A 110 -5.97 -1.97 5.33
N ALA A 111 -5.02 -2.09 6.25
CA ALA A 111 -4.05 -3.19 6.30
C ALA A 111 -4.77 -4.53 6.51
N LYS A 112 -5.03 -5.24 5.41
CA LYS A 112 -5.92 -6.39 5.30
C LYS A 112 -5.27 -7.74 5.56
N ASP A 113 -3.94 -7.81 5.49
CA ASP A 113 -3.23 -9.07 5.61
C ASP A 113 -3.39 -9.67 7.00
N ILE A 114 -3.53 -10.99 7.02
CA ILE A 114 -3.62 -11.83 8.21
C ILE A 114 -2.38 -12.71 8.32
N ILE A 115 -2.14 -13.25 9.50
CA ILE A 115 -1.16 -14.32 9.68
C ILE A 115 -1.90 -15.65 9.85
N ILE A 116 -1.59 -16.62 9.03
CA ILE A 116 -2.13 -17.98 9.14
C ILE A 116 -1.11 -18.92 9.74
N VAL A 117 -1.63 -19.92 10.44
CA VAL A 117 -0.89 -21.06 10.99
C VAL A 117 -1.64 -22.36 10.70
N LYS A 118 -0.97 -23.48 10.81
CA LYS A 118 -1.63 -24.77 10.66
C LYS A 118 -2.67 -24.99 11.78
N ALA A 119 -3.85 -25.47 11.46
CA ALA A 119 -4.98 -25.57 12.39
C ALA A 119 -4.69 -26.42 13.63
N ASP A 120 -3.81 -27.42 13.52
CA ASP A 120 -3.42 -28.30 14.63
C ASP A 120 -2.15 -27.83 15.37
N SER A 121 -1.62 -26.64 15.06
CA SER A 121 -0.42 -26.08 15.73
C SER A 121 -0.67 -25.68 17.18
N GLY A 122 -1.88 -25.20 17.47
CA GLY A 122 -2.22 -24.61 18.76
C GLY A 122 -1.64 -23.20 18.97
N TYR A 123 -1.15 -22.54 17.91
CA TYR A 123 -0.66 -21.17 17.96
C TYR A 123 -1.82 -20.16 17.89
N GLU A 124 -1.81 -19.19 18.79
CA GLU A 124 -2.86 -18.16 18.87
C GLU A 124 -2.28 -16.74 18.66
N THR A 125 -1.02 -16.51 19.07
CA THR A 125 -0.35 -15.21 18.98
C THR A 125 1.13 -15.37 18.61
N PHE A 126 1.86 -14.27 18.45
CA PHE A 126 3.32 -14.32 18.25
C PHE A 126 4.09 -14.96 19.41
N ASP A 127 3.54 -14.97 20.64
CA ASP A 127 4.19 -15.61 21.79
C ASP A 127 4.32 -17.12 21.63
N ASP A 128 3.41 -17.74 20.88
CA ASP A 128 3.39 -19.19 20.67
C ASP A 128 4.37 -19.64 19.57
N LEU A 129 4.85 -18.72 18.74
CA LEU A 129 5.81 -19.03 17.69
C LEU A 129 7.19 -19.25 18.30
N GLU A 130 7.73 -20.48 18.14
CA GLU A 130 9.04 -20.83 18.70
C GLU A 130 10.20 -20.05 18.01
N PRO A 131 11.34 -19.83 18.71
CA PRO A 131 12.55 -19.31 18.06
C PRO A 131 12.95 -20.14 16.85
N GLY A 132 13.26 -19.45 15.73
CA GLY A 132 13.58 -20.11 14.47
C GLY A 132 12.36 -20.58 13.67
N CYS A 133 11.14 -20.29 14.15
CA CYS A 133 9.92 -20.41 13.34
C CYS A 133 10.10 -19.59 12.04
N LYS A 134 9.75 -20.20 10.90
CA LYS A 134 9.79 -19.52 9.62
C LYS A 134 8.42 -18.95 9.31
N LEU A 135 8.35 -17.62 9.24
CA LEU A 135 7.21 -16.86 8.78
C LEU A 135 7.36 -16.57 7.28
N GLY A 136 6.44 -17.05 6.47
CA GLY A 136 6.36 -16.70 5.06
C GLY A 136 5.93 -15.23 4.92
N VAL A 137 6.68 -14.45 4.13
CA VAL A 137 6.39 -13.04 3.83
C VAL A 137 6.68 -12.78 2.36
N GLU A 138 5.96 -11.85 1.72
CA GLU A 138 6.13 -11.58 0.30
C GLU A 138 7.41 -10.80 0.01
N SER A 139 7.75 -9.85 0.87
CA SER A 139 8.94 -9.00 0.74
C SER A 139 9.46 -8.58 2.12
N PHE A 140 10.55 -7.81 2.15
CA PHE A 140 11.03 -7.14 3.36
C PHE A 140 10.33 -5.78 3.62
N SER A 141 9.44 -5.36 2.74
CA SER A 141 8.60 -4.16 2.82
C SER A 141 7.12 -4.54 2.92
N GLY A 142 6.24 -3.59 2.68
CA GLY A 142 4.80 -3.82 2.69
C GLY A 142 4.29 -4.28 4.05
N SER A 143 3.34 -5.19 4.07
CA SER A 143 2.72 -5.70 5.30
C SER A 143 3.70 -6.36 6.28
N THR A 144 4.88 -6.78 5.82
CA THR A 144 5.94 -7.30 6.70
C THR A 144 6.37 -6.27 7.75
N ILE A 145 6.50 -5.00 7.35
CA ILE A 145 6.90 -3.90 8.24
C ILE A 145 5.91 -3.72 9.39
N VAL A 146 4.61 -3.71 9.09
CA VAL A 146 3.60 -3.55 10.16
C VAL A 146 3.59 -4.75 11.11
N TRP A 147 3.71 -5.97 10.59
CA TRP A 147 3.79 -7.16 11.44
C TRP A 147 5.06 -7.22 12.29
N GLN A 148 6.20 -6.72 11.78
CA GLN A 148 7.43 -6.55 12.58
C GLN A 148 7.20 -5.58 13.75
N ALA A 149 6.56 -4.44 13.47
CA ALA A 149 6.27 -3.43 14.50
C ALA A 149 5.31 -3.97 15.57
N LEU A 150 4.20 -4.61 15.16
CA LEU A 150 3.22 -5.21 16.08
C LEU A 150 3.83 -6.35 16.92
N ALA A 151 4.62 -7.24 16.31
CA ALA A 151 5.30 -8.32 17.03
C ALA A 151 6.27 -7.77 18.09
N GLN A 152 7.02 -6.72 17.74
CA GLN A 152 7.97 -6.10 18.66
C GLN A 152 7.27 -5.39 19.82
N ASP A 153 6.24 -4.59 19.53
CA ASP A 153 5.60 -3.76 20.55
C ASP A 153 4.69 -4.59 21.48
N LEU A 154 3.85 -5.47 20.93
CA LEU A 154 2.89 -6.25 21.71
C LEU A 154 3.55 -7.43 22.47
N HIS A 155 4.60 -8.03 21.91
CA HIS A 155 5.15 -9.30 22.39
C HIS A 155 6.66 -9.26 22.66
N GLY A 156 7.34 -8.15 22.32
CA GLY A 156 8.81 -8.09 22.38
C GLY A 156 9.50 -9.11 21.48
N ARG A 157 8.82 -9.54 20.40
CA ARG A 157 9.30 -10.56 19.45
C ARG A 157 9.85 -9.88 18.20
N THR A 158 11.04 -10.28 17.80
CA THR A 158 11.64 -9.80 16.55
C THR A 158 11.29 -10.75 15.40
N ILE A 159 10.77 -10.18 14.31
CA ILE A 159 10.70 -10.84 13.00
C ILE A 159 11.93 -10.38 12.21
N GLY A 160 12.86 -11.29 11.94
CA GLY A 160 14.15 -10.92 11.35
C GLY A 160 14.98 -12.13 10.90
N GLU A 161 16.29 -11.96 10.88
CA GLU A 161 17.25 -13.01 10.42
C GLU A 161 18.09 -13.60 11.55
N GLY A 162 17.89 -13.14 12.80
CA GLY A 162 18.63 -13.60 13.97
C GLY A 162 18.27 -15.04 14.35
N PRO A 163 19.15 -15.77 15.07
CA PRO A 163 18.92 -17.16 15.44
C PRO A 163 17.76 -17.34 16.46
N ASP A 164 17.44 -16.31 17.21
CA ASP A 164 16.37 -16.29 18.21
C ASP A 164 15.09 -15.58 17.68
N ASP A 165 15.15 -15.05 16.45
CA ASP A 165 14.04 -14.34 15.82
C ASP A 165 13.01 -15.32 15.22
N ILE A 166 11.81 -14.81 14.96
CA ILE A 166 10.90 -15.39 13.99
C ILE A 166 11.52 -15.10 12.62
N GLN A 167 11.97 -16.15 11.92
CA GLN A 167 12.75 -16.01 10.71
C GLN A 167 11.88 -15.71 9.48
N MET A 168 12.21 -14.68 8.72
CA MET A 168 11.53 -14.38 7.47
C MET A 168 11.91 -15.39 6.39
N ALA A 169 10.91 -15.84 5.62
CA ALA A 169 11.08 -16.68 4.44
C ALA A 169 10.30 -16.02 3.29
N ILE A 170 11.04 -15.49 2.30
CA ILE A 170 10.41 -14.82 1.17
C ILE A 170 9.67 -15.82 0.30
N THR A 171 8.37 -15.60 0.11
CA THR A 171 7.47 -16.40 -0.71
C THR A 171 6.22 -15.61 -1.04
N ASP A 172 5.56 -15.88 -2.17
CA ASP A 172 4.27 -15.26 -2.49
C ASP A 172 3.15 -15.78 -1.57
N PHE A 173 2.07 -15.02 -1.48
CA PHE A 173 0.95 -15.29 -0.57
C PHE A 173 0.31 -16.67 -0.76
N ASN A 174 0.10 -17.12 -2.01
CA ASN A 174 -0.47 -18.44 -2.28
C ASN A 174 0.48 -19.56 -1.86
N THR A 175 1.76 -19.43 -2.19
CA THR A 175 2.80 -20.39 -1.79
C THR A 175 2.96 -20.43 -0.27
N ALA A 176 2.84 -19.29 0.43
CA ALA A 176 2.84 -19.27 1.90
C ALA A 176 1.74 -20.14 2.49
N VAL A 177 0.51 -20.08 1.93
CA VAL A 177 -0.60 -20.95 2.36
C VAL A 177 -0.25 -22.42 2.20
N ASP A 178 0.24 -22.84 1.04
CA ASP A 178 0.63 -24.24 0.77
C ASP A 178 1.74 -24.73 1.71
N LEU A 179 2.75 -23.89 1.98
CA LEU A 179 3.88 -24.23 2.86
C LEU A 179 3.46 -24.31 4.33
N VAL A 180 2.49 -23.50 4.77
CA VAL A 180 1.90 -23.61 6.11
C VAL A 180 1.09 -24.90 6.23
N GLN A 181 0.28 -25.26 5.24
CA GLN A 181 -0.49 -26.51 5.24
C GLN A 181 0.41 -27.74 5.33
N THR A 182 1.55 -27.75 4.60
CA THR A 182 2.52 -28.85 4.62
C THR A 182 3.39 -28.86 5.89
N GLY A 183 3.50 -27.72 6.59
CA GLY A 183 4.34 -27.54 7.78
C GLY A 183 5.80 -27.19 7.45
N ASP A 184 6.10 -26.78 6.23
CA ASP A 184 7.41 -26.26 5.83
C ASP A 184 7.63 -24.82 6.33
N LEU A 185 6.53 -24.07 6.53
CA LEU A 185 6.46 -22.83 7.31
C LEU A 185 5.59 -23.06 8.54
N CYS A 186 5.93 -22.43 9.66
CA CYS A 186 5.11 -22.47 10.87
C CYS A 186 4.00 -21.43 10.84
N ALA A 187 4.20 -20.32 10.12
CA ALA A 187 3.22 -19.26 9.91
C ALA A 187 3.44 -18.60 8.54
N GLY A 188 2.45 -17.89 8.04
CA GLY A 188 2.53 -17.14 6.78
C GLY A 188 1.67 -15.89 6.82
N VAL A 189 2.22 -14.76 6.38
CA VAL A 189 1.44 -13.55 6.05
C VAL A 189 0.75 -13.79 4.73
N THR A 190 -0.53 -13.50 4.65
CA THR A 190 -1.32 -13.67 3.44
C THR A 190 -2.60 -12.82 3.51
N SER A 191 -3.26 -12.61 2.38
CA SER A 191 -4.60 -12.01 2.36
C SER A 191 -5.68 -13.07 2.55
N ILE A 192 -6.87 -12.62 2.96
CA ILE A 192 -8.01 -13.51 3.18
C ILE A 192 -8.40 -14.27 1.91
N TYR A 193 -8.34 -13.63 0.75
CA TYR A 193 -8.73 -14.24 -0.51
C TYR A 193 -7.74 -15.32 -0.99
N ASN A 194 -6.44 -15.17 -0.72
CA ASN A 194 -5.46 -16.21 -1.01
C ASN A 194 -5.61 -17.42 -0.08
N ALA A 195 -6.05 -17.19 1.17
CA ALA A 195 -6.23 -18.23 2.18
C ALA A 195 -7.65 -18.84 2.19
N ALA A 196 -8.62 -18.31 1.41
CA ALA A 196 -10.03 -18.67 1.49
C ALA A 196 -10.28 -20.18 1.49
N GLY A 197 -9.73 -20.90 0.53
CA GLY A 197 -9.90 -22.35 0.43
C GLY A 197 -9.37 -23.11 1.65
N ALA A 198 -8.20 -22.73 2.16
CA ALA A 198 -7.56 -23.37 3.32
C ALA A 198 -8.25 -23.03 4.66
N LEU A 199 -8.82 -21.84 4.77
CA LEU A 199 -9.65 -21.44 5.92
C LEU A 199 -10.98 -22.18 5.91
N MET A 200 -11.62 -22.33 4.75
CA MET A 200 -12.90 -23.03 4.59
C MET A 200 -12.77 -24.53 4.89
N ASP A 201 -11.69 -25.20 4.46
CA ASP A 201 -11.46 -26.63 4.72
C ASP A 201 -10.89 -26.90 6.12
N GLY A 202 -10.52 -25.85 6.85
CA GLY A 202 -10.01 -25.92 8.21
C GLY A 202 -8.58 -26.46 8.31
N SER A 203 -7.80 -26.44 7.26
CA SER A 203 -6.38 -26.84 7.27
C SER A 203 -5.47 -25.77 7.88
N VAL A 204 -5.87 -24.51 7.79
CA VAL A 204 -5.22 -23.39 8.46
C VAL A 204 -6.22 -22.58 9.30
N VAL A 205 -5.70 -21.84 10.25
CA VAL A 205 -6.44 -20.85 11.05
C VAL A 205 -5.62 -19.56 11.11
N GLY A 206 -6.27 -18.43 11.36
CA GLY A 206 -5.57 -17.17 11.57
C GLY A 206 -5.07 -17.01 13.00
N LEU A 207 -3.86 -16.48 13.18
CA LEU A 207 -3.44 -15.93 14.48
C LEU A 207 -4.39 -14.78 14.87
N TYR A 208 -4.49 -14.51 16.16
CA TYR A 208 -5.38 -13.46 16.69
C TYR A 208 -6.83 -13.64 16.22
N GLU A 209 -7.29 -14.89 16.13
CA GLU A 209 -8.64 -15.23 15.64
C GLU A 209 -8.88 -14.82 14.16
N GLY A 210 -7.80 -14.66 13.38
CA GLY A 210 -7.86 -14.25 11.98
C GLY A 210 -8.00 -12.76 11.76
N LYS A 211 -7.70 -11.95 12.78
CA LYS A 211 -7.68 -10.48 12.64
C LYS A 211 -6.61 -10.03 11.66
N SER A 212 -6.95 -9.06 10.85
CA SER A 212 -5.99 -8.33 10.03
C SER A 212 -5.08 -7.45 10.88
N ALA A 213 -3.96 -7.00 10.30
CA ALA A 213 -3.08 -6.04 10.97
C ALA A 213 -3.84 -4.77 11.39
N SER A 214 -4.75 -4.28 10.53
CA SER A 214 -5.60 -3.12 10.81
C SER A 214 -6.53 -3.35 12.01
N GLN A 215 -7.21 -4.49 12.06
CA GLN A 215 -8.10 -4.81 13.17
C GLN A 215 -7.34 -4.92 14.50
N LEU A 216 -6.18 -5.59 14.49
CA LEU A 216 -5.35 -5.71 15.69
C LEU A 216 -4.84 -4.34 16.15
N TYR A 217 -4.40 -3.50 15.22
CA TYR A 217 -3.97 -2.14 15.51
C TYR A 217 -5.11 -1.30 16.12
N GLY A 218 -6.30 -1.34 15.52
CA GLY A 218 -7.47 -0.60 16.01
C GLY A 218 -7.89 -0.99 17.42
N GLU A 219 -7.80 -2.28 17.77
CA GLU A 219 -8.13 -2.77 19.11
C GLU A 219 -7.09 -2.37 20.16
N GLU A 220 -5.80 -2.45 19.83
CA GLU A 220 -4.74 -2.28 20.80
C GLU A 220 -4.31 -0.82 20.99
N TYR A 221 -4.38 0.01 19.96
CA TYR A 221 -3.82 1.36 19.96
C TYR A 221 -4.85 2.49 19.83
N VAL A 222 -5.90 2.31 19.03
CA VAL A 222 -6.82 3.40 18.67
C VAL A 222 -8.28 2.98 18.88
N SER A 223 -8.69 2.86 20.14
CA SER A 223 -10.05 2.42 20.49
C SER A 223 -11.13 3.25 19.80
N GLY A 224 -12.01 2.56 19.05
CA GLY A 224 -13.11 3.17 18.31
C GLY A 224 -12.73 3.66 16.91
N HIS A 225 -11.52 3.37 16.47
CA HIS A 225 -11.03 3.66 15.13
C HIS A 225 -11.05 2.39 14.27
N GLU A 226 -11.19 2.55 12.94
CA GLU A 226 -11.26 1.42 12.02
C GLU A 226 -9.93 0.68 11.77
N GLY A 227 -8.83 1.14 12.37
CA GLY A 227 -7.51 0.55 12.25
C GLY A 227 -6.51 1.43 11.50
N MET A 228 -5.49 0.81 10.85
CA MET A 228 -4.51 1.53 10.05
C MET A 228 -4.73 1.31 8.56
N ASN A 229 -4.30 2.27 7.74
CA ASN A 229 -4.35 2.14 6.29
C ASN A 229 -3.27 1.19 5.77
N SER A 230 -3.61 0.42 4.74
CA SER A 230 -2.63 -0.26 3.89
C SER A 230 -2.07 0.73 2.89
N ASN A 231 -2.97 1.41 2.17
CA ASN A 231 -2.56 2.35 1.14
C ASN A 231 -3.18 3.72 1.38
N ASN A 232 -2.29 4.70 1.33
CA ASN A 232 -2.57 6.12 1.29
C ASN A 232 -2.20 6.68 -0.07
N PHE A 233 -2.81 7.79 -0.44
CA PHE A 233 -2.41 8.58 -1.59
C PHE A 233 -1.41 9.64 -1.16
N VAL A 234 -0.24 9.60 -1.77
CA VAL A 234 0.90 10.43 -1.39
C VAL A 234 1.40 11.20 -2.59
N VAL A 235 1.74 12.46 -2.37
CA VAL A 235 2.29 13.39 -3.36
C VAL A 235 3.55 14.06 -2.81
N LEU A 236 4.43 14.58 -3.68
CA LEU A 236 5.52 15.45 -3.21
C LEU A 236 4.95 16.76 -2.69
N LYS A 237 5.49 17.27 -1.57
CA LYS A 237 5.05 18.56 -0.98
C LYS A 237 5.09 19.70 -1.99
N SER A 238 6.12 19.77 -2.83
CA SER A 238 6.24 20.80 -3.86
C SER A 238 5.16 20.71 -4.92
N TRP A 239 4.73 19.50 -5.28
CA TRP A 239 3.65 19.30 -6.25
C TRP A 239 2.29 19.64 -5.64
N TYR A 240 2.05 19.23 -4.39
CA TYR A 240 0.83 19.53 -3.65
C TYR A 240 0.52 21.04 -3.61
N ASP A 241 1.55 21.87 -3.33
CA ASP A 241 1.41 23.32 -3.21
C ASP A 241 1.03 24.01 -4.53
N GLU A 242 1.30 23.37 -5.67
CA GLU A 242 1.08 23.95 -7.01
C GLU A 242 -0.17 23.40 -7.73
N HIS A 243 -0.77 22.27 -7.23
CA HIS A 243 -1.81 21.52 -7.94
C HIS A 243 -3.06 21.21 -7.09
N PRO A 244 -3.67 22.19 -6.41
CA PRO A 244 -4.81 21.92 -5.53
C PRO A 244 -6.06 21.42 -6.28
N GLU A 245 -6.27 21.83 -7.53
CA GLU A 245 -7.42 21.40 -8.33
C GLU A 245 -7.28 19.92 -8.75
N GLU A 246 -6.08 19.50 -9.11
CA GLU A 246 -5.79 18.10 -9.44
C GLU A 246 -5.90 17.19 -8.22
N VAL A 247 -5.46 17.66 -7.04
CA VAL A 247 -5.63 16.93 -5.76
C VAL A 247 -7.11 16.70 -5.46
N ALA A 248 -7.91 17.77 -5.53
CA ALA A 248 -9.35 17.70 -5.27
C ALA A 248 -10.04 16.72 -6.24
N PHE A 249 -9.76 16.82 -7.54
CA PHE A 249 -10.30 15.91 -8.56
C PHE A 249 -9.90 14.45 -8.32
N PHE A 250 -8.63 14.19 -8.00
CA PHE A 250 -8.14 12.84 -7.72
C PHE A 250 -8.89 12.20 -6.55
N LEU A 251 -9.07 12.96 -5.47
CA LEU A 251 -9.82 12.50 -4.30
C LEU A 251 -11.30 12.26 -4.63
N GLU A 252 -11.93 13.12 -5.44
CA GLU A 252 -13.31 12.93 -5.89
C GLU A 252 -13.48 11.63 -6.69
N VAL A 253 -12.54 11.31 -7.59
CA VAL A 253 -12.55 10.05 -8.36
C VAL A 253 -12.46 8.84 -7.44
N TRP A 254 -11.55 8.85 -6.47
CA TRP A 254 -11.42 7.72 -5.54
C TRP A 254 -12.57 7.62 -4.55
N ASP A 255 -13.14 8.74 -4.09
CA ASP A 255 -14.33 8.71 -3.24
C ASP A 255 -15.52 8.10 -4.01
N ARG A 256 -15.65 8.41 -5.29
CA ARG A 256 -16.62 7.74 -6.16
C ARG A 256 -16.35 6.23 -6.26
N GLY A 257 -15.10 5.81 -6.39
CA GLY A 257 -14.72 4.39 -6.41
C GLY A 257 -15.13 3.67 -5.11
N LEU A 258 -14.89 4.27 -3.97
CA LEU A 258 -15.30 3.71 -2.67
C LEU A 258 -16.83 3.62 -2.54
N GLN A 259 -17.58 4.59 -3.05
CA GLN A 259 -19.04 4.53 -3.11
C GLN A 259 -19.54 3.42 -4.04
N GLU A 260 -18.86 3.20 -5.17
CA GLU A 260 -19.15 2.08 -6.07
C GLU A 260 -18.88 0.73 -5.39
N TRP A 261 -17.78 0.59 -4.67
CA TRP A 261 -17.50 -0.60 -3.86
C TRP A 261 -18.60 -0.86 -2.84
N GLU A 262 -19.00 0.13 -2.08
CA GLU A 262 -20.05 -0.03 -1.06
C GLU A 262 -21.40 -0.44 -1.67
N THR A 263 -21.72 0.10 -2.85
CA THR A 263 -23.01 -0.14 -3.52
C THR A 263 -23.00 -1.43 -4.36
N ASN A 264 -21.90 -1.71 -5.04
CA ASN A 264 -21.78 -2.75 -6.07
C ASN A 264 -20.77 -3.85 -5.71
N ARG A 265 -20.39 -4.01 -4.45
CA ARG A 265 -19.36 -4.95 -3.97
C ARG A 265 -19.48 -6.34 -4.58
N ASP A 266 -20.66 -6.92 -4.53
CA ASP A 266 -20.91 -8.26 -5.08
C ASP A 266 -20.64 -8.35 -6.59
N ALA A 267 -20.98 -7.30 -7.33
CA ALA A 267 -20.75 -7.24 -8.76
C ALA A 267 -19.25 -7.05 -9.09
N ILE A 268 -18.55 -6.25 -8.29
CA ILE A 268 -17.10 -6.04 -8.41
C ILE A 268 -16.36 -7.34 -8.10
N LEU A 269 -16.73 -8.04 -7.02
CA LEU A 269 -16.18 -9.36 -6.70
C LEU A 269 -16.41 -10.38 -7.82
N ASP A 270 -17.60 -10.38 -8.45
CA ASP A 270 -17.92 -11.27 -9.57
C ASP A 270 -17.13 -10.91 -10.85
N ALA A 271 -16.82 -9.62 -11.07
CA ALA A 271 -16.17 -9.14 -12.28
C ALA A 271 -14.66 -9.40 -12.31
N TYR A 272 -13.99 -9.40 -11.14
CA TYR A 272 -12.51 -9.43 -11.03
C TYR A 272 -11.99 -10.65 -10.26
N PRO A 273 -12.25 -11.89 -10.73
CA PRO A 273 -11.82 -13.12 -10.04
C PRO A 273 -10.30 -13.24 -9.90
N ASP A 274 -9.53 -12.70 -10.85
CA ASP A 274 -8.07 -12.79 -10.83
C ASP A 274 -7.48 -11.85 -9.77
N ASP A 275 -8.07 -10.66 -9.56
CA ASP A 275 -7.62 -9.68 -8.56
C ASP A 275 -7.93 -10.16 -7.14
N PHE A 276 -9.08 -10.81 -6.95
CA PHE A 276 -9.48 -11.41 -5.66
C PHE A 276 -9.01 -12.87 -5.49
N GLY A 277 -8.34 -13.45 -6.46
CA GLY A 277 -7.66 -14.74 -6.37
C GLY A 277 -8.51 -15.96 -6.03
N TYR A 278 -9.85 -15.86 -5.96
CA TYR A 278 -10.71 -17.01 -5.69
C TYR A 278 -10.81 -17.97 -6.88
N LYS A 279 -10.91 -19.28 -6.60
CA LYS A 279 -10.78 -20.35 -7.60
C LYS A 279 -12.11 -20.98 -7.99
N ASN A 280 -13.15 -20.76 -7.22
CA ASN A 280 -14.45 -21.42 -7.38
C ASN A 280 -15.59 -20.61 -6.73
N PRO A 281 -16.87 -20.93 -7.04
CA PRO A 281 -18.01 -20.20 -6.47
C PRO A 281 -18.16 -20.31 -4.95
N GLU A 282 -17.63 -21.34 -4.33
CA GLU A 282 -17.67 -21.53 -2.88
C GLU A 282 -16.72 -20.55 -2.19
N GLU A 283 -15.51 -20.35 -2.72
CA GLU A 283 -14.57 -19.34 -2.23
C GLU A 283 -15.11 -17.91 -2.44
N LEU A 284 -15.72 -17.63 -3.58
CA LEU A 284 -16.40 -16.35 -3.82
C LEU A 284 -17.52 -16.09 -2.79
N ALA A 285 -18.35 -17.09 -2.50
CA ALA A 285 -19.41 -16.95 -1.49
C ALA A 285 -18.83 -16.70 -0.09
N PHE A 286 -17.71 -17.34 0.25
CA PHE A 286 -16.99 -17.10 1.49
C PHE A 286 -16.46 -15.65 1.55
N LEU A 287 -15.87 -15.14 0.47
CA LEU A 287 -15.36 -13.78 0.43
C LEU A 287 -16.48 -12.74 0.56
N LYS A 288 -17.63 -12.94 -0.11
CA LYS A 288 -18.80 -12.06 0.01
C LYS A 288 -19.30 -11.99 1.45
N ASP A 289 -19.43 -13.15 2.12
CA ASP A 289 -19.80 -13.21 3.54
C ASP A 289 -18.75 -12.54 4.45
N TRP A 290 -17.46 -12.74 4.16
CA TRP A 290 -16.36 -12.15 4.92
C TRP A 290 -16.40 -10.61 4.85
N TYR A 291 -16.49 -10.04 3.65
CA TYR A 291 -16.54 -8.58 3.46
C TYR A 291 -17.79 -7.94 4.06
N GLU A 292 -18.88 -8.66 4.14
CA GLU A 292 -20.11 -8.18 4.78
C GLU A 292 -20.06 -8.25 6.30
N THR A 293 -19.45 -9.32 6.88
CA THR A 293 -19.63 -9.65 8.30
C THR A 293 -18.40 -9.50 9.17
N GLN A 294 -17.20 -9.59 8.58
CA GLN A 294 -15.94 -9.66 9.34
C GLN A 294 -15.09 -8.41 9.16
N PHE A 295 -14.71 -8.09 7.95
CA PHE A 295 -13.80 -6.99 7.69
C PHE A 295 -13.93 -6.47 6.25
N ASN A 296 -14.34 -5.22 6.11
CA ASN A 296 -14.28 -4.50 4.85
C ASN A 296 -12.91 -3.80 4.76
N GLU A 297 -12.08 -4.19 3.80
CA GLU A 297 -10.75 -3.62 3.63
C GLU A 297 -10.77 -2.18 3.11
N PHE A 298 -11.79 -1.80 2.34
CA PHE A 298 -11.91 -0.43 1.86
C PHE A 298 -12.45 0.50 2.95
N THR A 299 -12.03 1.77 2.91
CA THR A 299 -12.53 2.81 3.81
C THR A 299 -13.87 3.35 3.32
N GLU A 300 -14.65 3.99 4.20
CA GLU A 300 -15.93 4.58 3.81
C GLU A 300 -15.78 5.80 2.88
N THR A 301 -14.66 6.52 2.99
CA THR A 301 -14.34 7.70 2.19
C THR A 301 -12.83 7.84 2.02
N VAL A 302 -12.42 8.48 0.93
CA VAL A 302 -11.01 8.78 0.64
C VAL A 302 -10.44 9.88 1.54
N TYR A 303 -11.30 10.76 2.03
CA TYR A 303 -10.89 11.94 2.78
C TYR A 303 -10.38 11.59 4.17
N LEU A 304 -9.26 12.20 4.55
CA LEU A 304 -8.72 12.12 5.91
C LEU A 304 -9.44 13.11 6.82
N ASP A 305 -9.60 12.73 8.07
CA ASP A 305 -9.98 13.62 9.18
C ASP A 305 -8.92 13.58 10.28
N GLU A 306 -9.04 14.46 11.27
CA GLU A 306 -8.06 14.55 12.36
C GLU A 306 -7.89 13.23 13.12
N THR A 307 -8.95 12.43 13.26
CA THR A 307 -8.88 11.13 13.96
C THR A 307 -8.05 10.11 13.18
N TRP A 308 -8.24 10.07 11.85
CA TRP A 308 -7.42 9.22 10.99
C TRP A 308 -5.96 9.65 11.00
N ILE A 309 -5.70 10.96 10.91
CA ILE A 309 -4.33 11.48 10.94
C ILE A 309 -3.66 11.16 12.29
N GLU A 310 -4.34 11.33 13.41
CA GLU A 310 -3.80 10.95 14.72
C GLU A 310 -3.45 9.45 14.78
N GLY A 311 -4.29 8.58 14.18
CA GLY A 311 -3.99 7.16 14.04
C GLY A 311 -2.75 6.88 13.19
N GLU A 312 -2.62 7.52 12.04
CA GLU A 312 -1.45 7.35 11.15
C GLU A 312 -0.14 7.88 11.78
N LEU A 313 -0.19 8.96 12.55
CA LEU A 313 0.97 9.42 13.31
C LEU A 313 1.42 8.41 14.37
N GLN A 314 0.49 7.70 15.01
CA GLN A 314 0.82 6.60 15.93
C GLN A 314 1.47 5.41 15.22
N VAL A 315 1.12 5.14 13.94
CA VAL A 315 1.85 4.13 13.14
C VAL A 315 3.32 4.49 13.02
N THR A 316 3.63 5.77 12.74
CA THR A 316 5.02 6.24 12.68
C THR A 316 5.75 6.05 14.01
N ASP A 317 5.09 6.34 15.14
CA ASP A 317 5.66 6.13 16.47
C ASP A 317 5.91 4.64 16.76
N LEU A 318 4.99 3.76 16.34
CA LEU A 318 5.13 2.31 16.44
C LEU A 318 6.33 1.80 15.65
N LEU A 319 6.51 2.27 14.42
CA LEU A 319 7.66 1.95 13.57
C LEU A 319 8.99 2.43 14.18
N ALA A 320 8.99 3.63 14.74
CA ALA A 320 10.16 4.18 15.43
C ALA A 320 10.51 3.36 16.68
N GLY A 321 9.50 2.95 17.47
CA GLY A 321 9.67 2.07 18.63
C GLY A 321 10.26 0.70 18.26
N ALA A 322 9.92 0.17 17.11
CA ALA A 322 10.48 -1.07 16.56
C ALA A 322 11.85 -0.89 15.86
N GLY A 323 12.34 0.35 15.72
CA GLY A 323 13.62 0.65 15.07
C GLY A 323 13.57 0.53 13.54
N LEU A 324 12.38 0.59 12.95
CA LEU A 324 12.16 0.46 11.51
C LEU A 324 12.28 1.78 10.75
N VAL A 325 12.19 2.91 11.46
CA VAL A 325 12.53 4.24 10.93
C VAL A 325 13.74 4.83 11.65
N PRO A 326 14.55 5.69 11.00
CA PRO A 326 15.71 6.33 11.63
C PRO A 326 15.31 7.17 12.84
N GLU A 327 16.20 7.23 13.86
CA GLU A 327 16.02 8.09 15.03
C GLU A 327 15.92 9.57 14.62
N GLY A 328 14.85 10.24 15.06
CA GLY A 328 14.57 11.64 14.73
C GLY A 328 13.90 11.85 13.37
N HIS A 329 13.41 10.79 12.74
CA HIS A 329 12.52 10.93 11.60
C HIS A 329 11.27 11.73 11.98
N VAL A 330 10.88 12.66 11.13
CA VAL A 330 9.64 13.43 11.29
C VAL A 330 8.54 12.68 10.54
N ALA A 331 7.40 12.52 11.19
CA ALA A 331 6.26 11.86 10.53
C ALA A 331 5.86 12.59 9.24
N PRO A 332 5.40 11.87 8.20
CA PRO A 332 4.88 12.47 6.98
C PRO A 332 3.76 13.47 7.25
N ILE A 333 3.65 14.50 6.43
CA ILE A 333 2.55 15.47 6.51
C ILE A 333 1.27 14.81 6.01
N HIS A 334 0.19 14.92 6.77
CA HIS A 334 -1.15 14.48 6.38
C HIS A 334 -2.08 15.70 6.33
N VAL A 335 -2.96 15.75 5.35
CA VAL A 335 -3.89 16.87 5.17
C VAL A 335 -5.34 16.40 5.12
N CYS A 336 -6.24 17.19 5.73
CA CYS A 336 -7.67 17.05 5.50
C CYS A 336 -8.08 17.97 4.35
N VAL A 337 -8.75 17.41 3.37
CA VAL A 337 -9.34 18.17 2.26
C VAL A 337 -10.85 18.13 2.40
N ASP A 338 -11.49 19.28 2.32
CA ASP A 338 -12.95 19.39 2.36
C ASP A 338 -13.56 18.86 1.05
N PRO A 339 -14.46 17.87 1.11
CA PRO A 339 -14.98 17.21 -0.09
C PRO A 339 -15.87 18.12 -0.97
N GLU A 340 -16.44 19.22 -0.43
CA GLU A 340 -17.31 20.11 -1.18
C GLU A 340 -16.52 21.25 -1.86
N THR A 341 -15.44 21.69 -1.23
CA THR A 341 -14.67 22.87 -1.69
C THR A 341 -13.30 22.52 -2.24
N GLY A 342 -12.74 21.34 -1.94
CA GLY A 342 -11.38 20.96 -2.26
C GLY A 342 -10.32 21.72 -1.45
N GLU A 343 -10.71 22.54 -0.47
CA GLU A 343 -9.78 23.33 0.35
C GLU A 343 -9.18 22.49 1.49
N GLU A 344 -7.91 22.73 1.81
CA GLU A 344 -7.26 22.16 2.99
C GLU A 344 -7.88 22.73 4.27
N THR A 345 -8.33 21.85 5.16
CA THR A 345 -8.95 22.21 6.44
C THR A 345 -8.09 21.84 7.65
N CYS A 346 -7.19 20.90 7.51
CA CYS A 346 -6.19 20.57 8.53
C CYS A 346 -4.88 20.08 7.88
N SER A 347 -3.76 20.21 8.63
CA SER A 347 -2.44 19.69 8.24
C SER A 347 -1.68 19.28 9.49
N LEU A 348 -1.24 18.03 9.58
CA LEU A 348 -0.52 17.46 10.71
C LEU A 348 0.62 16.55 10.22
N PRO A 349 1.77 16.46 10.91
CA PRO A 349 2.15 17.36 12.03
C PRO A 349 2.38 18.79 11.57
N ALA A 350 2.19 19.74 12.47
CA ALA A 350 2.27 21.17 12.21
C ALA A 350 3.72 21.70 12.17
#